data_eb61c1ee4360cdebf290e2c5c2812609
#
_entry.id   eb61c1ee4360cdebf290e2c5c2812609
#
_cell.length_a   1.000
_cell.length_b   1.000
_cell.length_c   1.000
_cell.angle_alpha   90.00
_cell.angle_beta   90.00
_cell.angle_gamma   90.00
#
_symmetry.space_group_name_H-M   'P 1'
#
loop_
_entity.id
_entity.type
_entity.pdbx_description
1 polymer ?
#
loop_
_entity_poly.entity_id
_entity_poly.type
_entity_poly.pdbx_seq_one_letter_code
_entity_poly.pdbx_strand_id
1 'polypeptide(L)'
;MGSKRPDRRGFLKSGAAVAGGLTFGATAPAAGQTHGPAHASPSMIKEGADQIAYGLRSRHVTSVRIAHGGRPSPDEWGLTFHVAAPLQDSVGIITPSSLHYMGTTRGSFLPDIDPREHRLMIHGLVDRPLTFTIDDLKRLPSVSRIHFIECAGNRSSRRAKNVQETHGMTSCAEWTGVLLSTLLKECGLKGTATWFVAEGAEEVKGASSMPIAKAMEDCLVAYGMNGEAVRPQQGFP
;
A
#
# COMPACT_ATOMS: atom_id res chain seq x y z
N MET A 1 25.91 -44.55 -7.26
CA MET A 1 24.77 -44.43 -6.36
C MET A 1 23.77 -43.45 -6.99
N GLY A 2 22.72 -44.00 -7.59
CA GLY A 2 21.72 -43.20 -8.34
C GLY A 2 20.57 -42.77 -7.43
N SER A 3 20.38 -41.48 -7.31
CA SER A 3 19.25 -40.86 -6.62
C SER A 3 17.98 -41.05 -7.47
N LYS A 4 17.03 -41.86 -7.00
CA LYS A 4 15.70 -41.99 -7.61
C LYS A 4 14.86 -40.75 -7.29
N ARG A 5 14.46 -40.03 -8.33
CA ARG A 5 13.46 -38.95 -8.23
C ARG A 5 12.08 -39.55 -7.87
N PRO A 6 11.31 -38.94 -6.95
CA PRO A 6 9.98 -39.40 -6.62
C PRO A 6 9.02 -39.25 -7.81
N ASP A 7 8.33 -40.33 -8.16
CA ASP A 7 7.35 -40.41 -9.24
C ASP A 7 6.02 -39.76 -8.83
N ARG A 8 5.44 -38.94 -9.72
CA ARG A 8 4.13 -38.28 -9.53
C ARG A 8 2.98 -39.27 -9.22
N ARG A 9 3.08 -40.50 -9.73
CA ARG A 9 2.09 -41.56 -9.47
C ARG A 9 2.16 -42.09 -8.05
N GLY A 10 3.32 -42.06 -7.39
CA GLY A 10 3.49 -42.45 -5.99
C GLY A 10 2.80 -41.46 -5.03
N PHE A 11 2.83 -40.18 -5.33
CA PHE A 11 2.19 -39.13 -4.53
C PHE A 11 0.66 -39.26 -4.52
N LEU A 12 0.05 -39.57 -5.67
CA LEU A 12 -1.41 -39.71 -5.78
C LEU A 12 -1.95 -41.00 -5.11
N LYS A 13 -1.14 -42.06 -5.00
CA LYS A 13 -1.52 -43.29 -4.31
C LYS A 13 -1.48 -43.15 -2.81
N SER A 14 -0.62 -42.28 -2.26
CA SER A 14 -0.56 -42.02 -0.82
C SER A 14 -1.69 -41.10 -0.31
N GLY A 15 -2.27 -40.29 -1.18
CA GLY A 15 -3.42 -39.43 -0.83
C GLY A 15 -4.77 -40.11 -0.75
N ALA A 16 -4.92 -41.30 -1.33
CA ALA A 16 -6.20 -42.02 -1.38
C ALA A 16 -6.46 -42.95 -0.15
N ALA A 17 -5.48 -43.12 0.72
CA ALA A 17 -5.58 -44.03 1.88
C ALA A 17 -6.14 -43.39 3.18
N VAL A 18 -6.46 -42.09 3.17
CA VAL A 18 -6.96 -41.39 4.38
C VAL A 18 -8.47 -41.14 4.37
N ALA A 19 -9.19 -41.52 3.31
CA ALA A 19 -10.62 -41.23 3.16
C ALA A 19 -11.55 -42.42 3.49
N GLY A 20 -11.11 -43.42 4.21
CA GLY A 20 -11.92 -44.60 4.52
C GLY A 20 -11.87 -44.99 6.00
N GLY A 21 -12.70 -44.39 6.84
CA GLY A 21 -12.79 -44.82 8.23
C GLY A 21 -13.62 -43.94 9.16
N LEU A 22 -14.88 -43.69 8.84
CA LEU A 22 -15.84 -43.19 9.82
C LEU A 22 -16.93 -44.24 10.06
N THR A 23 -16.70 -45.14 11.00
CA THR A 23 -17.74 -46.02 11.59
C THR A 23 -18.43 -45.25 12.73
N PHE A 24 -19.75 -45.15 12.63
CA PHE A 24 -20.59 -44.63 13.70
C PHE A 24 -20.59 -45.60 14.89
N GLY A 25 -20.01 -45.20 16.00
CA GLY A 25 -20.13 -45.84 17.29
C GLY A 25 -20.84 -44.90 18.25
N ALA A 26 -22.07 -45.29 18.66
CA ALA A 26 -22.78 -44.59 19.72
C ALA A 26 -22.11 -44.85 21.06
N THR A 27 -21.70 -43.82 21.78
CA THR A 27 -21.28 -43.89 23.18
C THR A 27 -21.90 -42.76 24.00
N ALA A 28 -22.23 -43.12 25.25
CA ALA A 28 -22.95 -42.39 26.26
C ALA A 28 -22.39 -40.98 26.60
N PRO A 29 -23.19 -40.11 27.26
CA PRO A 29 -22.81 -38.76 27.55
C PRO A 29 -21.73 -38.69 28.63
N ALA A 30 -20.57 -38.22 28.29
CA ALA A 30 -19.57 -37.78 29.26
C ALA A 30 -19.98 -36.45 29.86
N ALA A 31 -19.92 -36.34 31.17
CA ALA A 31 -20.25 -35.17 31.96
C ALA A 31 -19.51 -33.91 31.44
N GLY A 32 -20.27 -32.87 31.12
CA GLY A 32 -19.76 -31.65 30.62
C GLY A 32 -18.87 -30.92 31.64
N GLN A 33 -17.62 -30.75 31.28
CA GLN A 33 -16.84 -29.64 31.85
C GLN A 33 -17.31 -28.36 31.15
N THR A 34 -18.11 -27.56 31.85
CA THR A 34 -18.39 -26.19 31.48
C THR A 34 -17.10 -25.41 31.65
N HIS A 35 -16.29 -25.35 30.59
CA HIS A 35 -15.33 -24.25 30.48
C HIS A 35 -16.14 -22.97 30.30
N GLY A 36 -16.28 -22.19 31.37
CA GLY A 36 -16.75 -20.85 31.31
C GLY A 36 -15.92 -20.08 30.23
N PRO A 37 -16.47 -19.09 29.57
CA PRO A 37 -15.72 -18.35 28.56
C PRO A 37 -14.43 -17.85 29.21
N ALA A 38 -13.30 -18.34 28.74
CA ALA A 38 -12.01 -17.78 29.11
C ALA A 38 -12.11 -16.27 28.83
N HIS A 39 -12.01 -15.46 29.86
CA HIS A 39 -11.97 -14.00 29.70
C HIS A 39 -10.70 -13.68 28.91
N ALA A 40 -10.84 -13.59 27.58
CA ALA A 40 -9.79 -13.11 26.72
C ALA A 40 -9.42 -11.70 27.20
N SER A 41 -8.14 -11.42 27.38
CA SER A 41 -7.70 -10.07 27.71
C SER A 41 -8.15 -9.10 26.59
N PRO A 42 -8.42 -7.83 26.89
CA PRO A 42 -8.84 -6.86 25.88
C PRO A 42 -7.91 -6.80 24.66
N SER A 43 -6.60 -7.05 24.84
CA SER A 43 -5.63 -7.16 23.75
C SER A 43 -5.90 -8.37 22.83
N MET A 44 -6.24 -9.54 23.38
CA MET A 44 -6.54 -10.73 22.60
C MET A 44 -7.84 -10.58 21.80
N ILE A 45 -8.84 -9.88 22.35
CA ILE A 45 -10.10 -9.59 21.65
C ILE A 45 -9.83 -8.65 20.47
N LYS A 46 -8.98 -7.65 20.67
CA LYS A 46 -8.59 -6.71 19.59
C LYS A 46 -7.82 -7.43 18.48
N GLU A 47 -6.83 -8.26 18.84
CA GLU A 47 -6.08 -9.07 17.86
C GLU A 47 -6.99 -9.99 17.05
N GLY A 48 -7.96 -10.64 17.70
CA GLY A 48 -8.93 -11.49 17.02
C GLY A 48 -9.82 -10.70 16.05
N ALA A 49 -10.27 -9.53 16.44
CA ALA A 49 -11.07 -8.64 15.58
C ALA A 49 -10.26 -8.16 14.37
N ASP A 50 -9.01 -7.75 14.57
CA ASP A 50 -8.12 -7.32 13.50
C ASP A 50 -7.80 -8.47 12.54
N GLN A 51 -7.62 -9.68 13.04
CA GLN A 51 -7.39 -10.88 12.24
C GLN A 51 -8.58 -11.22 11.33
N ILE A 52 -9.79 -11.06 11.82
CA ILE A 52 -11.01 -11.30 11.04
C ILE A 52 -11.25 -10.16 10.05
N ALA A 53 -11.12 -8.92 10.49
CA ALA A 53 -11.50 -7.74 9.72
C ALA A 53 -10.48 -7.38 8.62
N TYR A 54 -9.18 -7.54 8.87
CA TYR A 54 -8.14 -7.10 7.94
C TYR A 54 -7.04 -8.13 7.71
N GLY A 55 -6.97 -9.17 8.54
CA GLY A 55 -5.91 -10.16 8.53
C GLY A 55 -4.65 -9.71 9.27
N LEU A 56 -3.94 -10.66 9.81
CA LEU A 56 -2.68 -10.41 10.49
C LEU A 56 -1.50 -11.01 9.72
N ARG A 57 -0.38 -10.32 9.76
CA ARG A 57 0.87 -10.87 9.26
C ARG A 57 1.37 -11.98 10.21
N SER A 58 1.92 -13.05 9.65
CA SER A 58 2.56 -14.09 10.47
C SER A 58 3.61 -13.49 11.40
N ARG A 59 3.62 -13.94 12.68
CA ARG A 59 4.64 -13.56 13.67
C ARG A 59 6.07 -13.94 13.28
N HIS A 60 6.22 -14.84 12.32
CA HIS A 60 7.52 -15.26 11.80
C HIS A 60 8.03 -14.39 10.64
N VAL A 61 7.20 -13.47 10.15
CA VAL A 61 7.61 -12.48 9.13
C VAL A 61 8.09 -11.22 9.85
N THR A 62 9.40 -10.99 9.81
CA THR A 62 10.06 -9.92 10.57
C THR A 62 10.39 -8.68 9.76
N SER A 63 10.11 -8.69 8.46
CA SER A 63 10.31 -7.54 7.57
C SER A 63 9.55 -6.31 8.06
N VAL A 64 10.26 -5.23 8.31
CA VAL A 64 9.67 -3.98 8.82
C VAL A 64 10.28 -2.78 8.10
N ARG A 65 9.51 -1.70 8.05
CA ARG A 65 10.06 -0.40 7.66
C ARG A 65 10.94 0.15 8.79
N ILE A 66 11.96 0.90 8.43
CA ILE A 66 12.85 1.59 9.39
C ILE A 66 12.90 3.08 9.07
N ALA A 67 13.24 3.91 10.05
CA ALA A 67 13.52 5.32 9.83
C ALA A 67 14.70 5.47 8.86
N HIS A 68 14.51 6.19 7.76
CA HIS A 68 15.57 6.42 6.78
C HIS A 68 16.61 7.39 7.32
N GLY A 69 17.89 7.02 7.16
CA GLY A 69 19.01 7.82 7.66
C GLY A 69 19.25 7.70 9.17
N GLY A 70 18.59 6.74 9.84
CA GLY A 70 18.84 6.43 11.26
C GLY A 70 18.49 7.54 12.25
N ARG A 71 17.69 8.52 11.84
CA ARG A 71 17.19 9.58 12.71
C ARG A 71 15.72 9.32 13.03
N PRO A 72 15.40 8.81 14.24
CA PRO A 72 14.03 8.87 14.69
C PRO A 72 13.60 10.33 14.74
N SER A 73 12.37 10.59 14.35
CA SER A 73 11.77 11.90 14.58
C SER A 73 11.72 12.20 16.09
N PRO A 74 11.95 13.44 16.52
CA PRO A 74 11.89 13.82 17.95
C PRO A 74 10.51 13.62 18.56
N ASP A 75 9.48 13.67 17.76
CA ASP A 75 8.12 13.27 18.07
C ASP A 75 7.77 12.09 17.17
N GLU A 76 7.04 11.10 17.63
CA GLU A 76 6.72 9.87 16.88
C GLU A 76 6.16 10.13 15.47
N TRP A 77 5.76 11.36 15.15
CA TRP A 77 5.13 11.81 13.92
C TRP A 77 5.77 13.09 13.35
N GLY A 78 6.94 13.46 13.84
CA GLY A 78 7.53 14.77 13.62
C GLY A 78 8.04 15.06 12.23
N LEU A 79 8.43 16.24 12.16
CA LEU A 79 8.67 17.21 11.09
C LEU A 79 9.54 16.78 9.89
N THR A 80 10.20 15.63 9.90
CA THR A 80 10.96 15.06 8.78
C THR A 80 11.04 13.56 8.95
N PHE A 81 9.93 12.90 8.72
CA PHE A 81 9.88 11.46 8.89
C PHE A 81 9.94 10.76 7.53
N HIS A 82 11.05 10.12 7.27
CA HIS A 82 11.22 9.26 6.11
C HIS A 82 11.34 7.82 6.58
N VAL A 83 10.57 6.93 5.97
CA VAL A 83 10.53 5.51 6.33
C VAL A 83 10.93 4.68 5.12
N ALA A 84 11.94 3.87 5.32
CA ALA A 84 12.52 3.03 4.29
C ALA A 84 11.80 1.68 4.19
N ALA A 85 11.45 1.27 2.99
CA ALA A 85 10.93 -0.06 2.68
C ALA A 85 12.04 -1.13 2.82
N PRO A 86 11.73 -2.34 3.29
CA PRO A 86 12.71 -3.43 3.42
C PRO A 86 12.98 -4.10 2.07
N LEU A 87 13.75 -3.44 1.20
CA LEU A 87 14.04 -3.92 -0.16
C LEU A 87 14.71 -5.29 -0.19
N GLN A 88 15.53 -5.60 0.81
CA GLN A 88 16.24 -6.89 0.92
C GLN A 88 15.26 -8.07 1.15
N ASP A 89 14.06 -7.79 1.63
CA ASP A 89 13.06 -8.81 1.95
C ASP A 89 11.95 -8.88 0.88
N SER A 90 12.15 -8.21 -0.25
CA SER A 90 11.15 -8.16 -1.32
C SER A 90 10.91 -9.54 -1.93
N VAL A 91 9.64 -9.92 -2.06
CA VAL A 91 9.20 -11.12 -2.74
C VAL A 91 8.46 -10.69 -4.01
N GLY A 92 9.12 -10.85 -5.16
CA GLY A 92 8.61 -10.31 -6.44
C GLY A 92 8.81 -8.79 -6.54
N ILE A 93 8.01 -8.15 -7.41
CA ILE A 93 8.18 -6.72 -7.75
C ILE A 93 7.25 -5.81 -6.95
N ILE A 94 6.18 -6.32 -6.38
CA ILE A 94 5.20 -5.51 -5.65
C ILE A 94 5.59 -5.40 -4.18
N THR A 95 5.71 -4.19 -3.69
CA THR A 95 5.87 -3.88 -2.28
C THR A 95 4.49 -3.87 -1.61
N PRO A 96 4.25 -4.67 -0.55
CA PRO A 96 2.99 -4.58 0.20
C PRO A 96 2.72 -3.14 0.65
N SER A 97 1.47 -2.68 0.60
CA SER A 97 1.12 -1.29 0.94
C SER A 97 1.59 -0.89 2.34
N SER A 98 1.53 -1.83 3.30
CA SER A 98 2.02 -1.62 4.67
C SER A 98 3.55 -1.49 4.78
N LEU A 99 4.29 -1.94 3.79
CA LEU A 99 5.76 -1.88 3.74
C LEU A 99 6.27 -0.85 2.72
N HIS A 100 5.38 -0.20 1.97
CA HIS A 100 5.75 0.85 1.03
C HIS A 100 6.48 1.98 1.77
N TYR A 101 7.52 2.53 1.18
CA TYR A 101 8.24 3.63 1.79
C TYR A 101 7.34 4.85 1.99
N MET A 102 7.70 5.72 2.89
CA MET A 102 7.06 6.99 3.13
C MET A 102 8.10 8.10 3.12
N GLY A 103 7.79 9.18 2.41
CA GLY A 103 8.61 10.38 2.42
C GLY A 103 7.73 11.57 2.79
N THR A 104 7.71 11.95 4.07
CA THR A 104 7.14 13.23 4.48
C THR A 104 8.23 14.29 4.42
N THR A 105 7.92 15.42 3.87
CA THR A 105 8.85 16.53 3.83
C THR A 105 8.39 17.67 4.75
N ARG A 106 9.33 18.23 5.49
CA ARG A 106 9.22 19.54 6.12
C ARG A 106 8.08 19.71 7.13
N GLY A 107 7.81 18.70 7.94
CA GLY A 107 7.01 18.94 9.09
C GLY A 107 5.54 18.70 8.99
N SER A 108 5.11 18.04 7.97
CA SER A 108 3.70 17.68 7.84
C SER A 108 3.38 16.50 8.72
N PHE A 109 2.36 16.63 9.52
CA PHE A 109 1.66 15.47 10.02
C PHE A 109 0.94 14.76 8.85
N LEU A 110 0.63 13.48 9.01
CA LEU A 110 -0.14 12.72 8.03
C LEU A 110 -1.62 13.11 8.17
N PRO A 111 -2.22 13.78 7.18
CA PRO A 111 -3.64 14.06 7.23
C PRO A 111 -4.43 12.76 7.05
N ASP A 112 -5.47 12.60 7.84
CA ASP A 112 -6.50 11.57 7.64
C ASP A 112 -7.75 12.28 7.13
N ILE A 113 -7.82 12.44 5.82
CA ILE A 113 -8.84 13.25 5.16
C ILE A 113 -10.09 12.42 4.92
N ASP A 114 -11.27 12.92 5.30
CA ASP A 114 -12.53 12.29 4.90
C ASP A 114 -12.68 12.37 3.38
N PRO A 115 -12.79 11.25 2.65
CA PRO A 115 -12.92 11.23 1.20
C PRO A 115 -14.12 12.05 0.68
N ARG A 116 -15.16 12.22 1.51
CA ARG A 116 -16.34 13.02 1.17
C ARG A 116 -16.03 14.51 1.13
N GLU A 117 -15.03 14.95 1.88
CA GLU A 117 -14.59 16.35 1.97
C GLU A 117 -13.46 16.66 1.00
N HIS A 118 -12.73 15.66 0.55
CA HIS A 118 -11.61 15.86 -0.38
C HIS A 118 -12.07 16.43 -1.72
N ARG A 119 -11.31 17.36 -2.26
CA ARG A 119 -11.56 17.99 -3.56
C ARG A 119 -10.26 18.11 -4.35
N LEU A 120 -10.28 17.61 -5.57
CA LEU A 120 -9.23 17.86 -6.56
C LEU A 120 -9.68 18.98 -7.48
N MET A 121 -8.98 20.09 -7.48
CA MET A 121 -9.26 21.22 -8.37
C MET A 121 -8.24 21.28 -9.49
N ILE A 122 -8.73 21.38 -10.74
CA ILE A 122 -7.92 21.66 -11.92
C ILE A 122 -8.29 23.04 -12.45
N HIS A 123 -7.34 23.94 -12.53
CA HIS A 123 -7.55 25.31 -12.96
C HIS A 123 -6.31 25.88 -13.69
N GLY A 124 -6.39 27.12 -14.14
CA GLY A 124 -5.33 27.83 -14.86
C GLY A 124 -5.59 27.86 -16.37
N LEU A 125 -4.68 27.34 -17.18
CA LEU A 125 -4.79 27.33 -18.63
C LEU A 125 -5.74 26.24 -19.15
N VAL A 126 -6.98 26.29 -18.68
CA VAL A 126 -8.11 25.45 -19.09
C VAL A 126 -9.29 26.33 -19.49
N ASP A 127 -10.23 25.78 -20.26
CA ASP A 127 -11.46 26.50 -20.64
C ASP A 127 -12.46 26.54 -19.48
N ARG A 128 -12.52 25.46 -18.69
CA ARG A 128 -13.42 25.31 -17.57
C ARG A 128 -12.66 24.78 -16.34
N PRO A 129 -12.36 25.62 -15.35
CA PRO A 129 -11.89 25.12 -14.06
C PRO A 129 -12.91 24.14 -13.47
N LEU A 130 -12.46 22.93 -13.10
CA LEU A 130 -13.32 21.90 -12.52
C LEU A 130 -12.77 21.44 -11.17
N THR A 131 -13.70 21.08 -10.31
CA THR A 131 -13.42 20.41 -9.03
C THR A 131 -14.05 19.04 -9.03
N PHE A 132 -13.26 18.02 -8.74
CA PHE A 132 -13.67 16.62 -8.69
C PHE A 132 -13.72 16.13 -7.25
N THR A 133 -14.76 15.40 -6.91
CA THR A 133 -14.82 14.55 -5.72
C THR A 133 -14.17 13.19 -6.01
N ILE A 134 -13.89 12.40 -4.97
CA ILE A 134 -13.44 11.01 -5.16
C ILE A 134 -14.50 10.18 -5.91
N ASP A 135 -15.78 10.41 -5.66
CA ASP A 135 -16.85 9.72 -6.36
C ASP A 135 -16.92 10.10 -7.85
N ASP A 136 -16.64 11.36 -8.19
CA ASP A 136 -16.55 11.77 -9.60
C ASP A 136 -15.40 11.06 -10.30
N LEU A 137 -14.23 10.97 -9.65
CA LEU A 137 -13.08 10.24 -10.20
C LEU A 137 -13.42 8.76 -10.41
N LYS A 138 -14.09 8.11 -9.46
CA LYS A 138 -14.49 6.69 -9.56
C LYS A 138 -15.55 6.40 -10.64
N ARG A 139 -16.27 7.41 -11.11
CA ARG A 139 -17.23 7.28 -12.26
C ARG A 139 -16.55 7.38 -13.60
N LEU A 140 -15.33 7.90 -13.68
CA LEU A 140 -14.57 7.99 -14.91
C LEU A 140 -13.88 6.66 -15.23
N PRO A 141 -13.49 6.40 -16.49
CA PRO A 141 -12.73 5.20 -16.84
C PRO A 141 -11.45 5.09 -16.01
N SER A 142 -11.31 4.01 -15.26
CA SER A 142 -10.14 3.73 -14.44
C SER A 142 -9.16 2.81 -15.15
N VAL A 143 -7.91 2.94 -14.82
CA VAL A 143 -6.83 2.04 -15.25
C VAL A 143 -5.97 1.65 -14.05
N SER A 144 -5.37 0.45 -14.13
CA SER A 144 -4.35 0.02 -13.17
C SER A 144 -3.00 -0.07 -13.87
N ARG A 145 -1.96 0.37 -13.19
CA ARG A 145 -0.57 0.36 -13.66
C ARG A 145 0.37 -0.03 -12.52
N ILE A 146 1.35 -0.85 -12.85
CA ILE A 146 2.45 -1.13 -11.92
C ILE A 146 3.53 -0.08 -12.16
N HIS A 147 3.77 0.73 -11.13
CA HIS A 147 4.83 1.74 -11.13
C HIS A 147 5.69 1.60 -9.89
N PHE A 148 7.01 1.70 -10.07
CA PHE A 148 7.88 1.96 -8.94
C PHE A 148 8.02 3.47 -8.74
N ILE A 149 8.18 3.86 -7.49
CA ILE A 149 8.44 5.25 -7.10
C ILE A 149 9.73 5.25 -6.29
N GLU A 150 10.64 6.14 -6.67
CA GLU A 150 11.89 6.35 -5.95
C GLU A 150 12.01 7.80 -5.51
N CYS A 151 12.35 8.02 -4.27
CA CYS A 151 12.60 9.35 -3.75
C CYS A 151 14.06 9.78 -4.04
N ALA A 152 14.23 11.00 -4.52
CA ALA A 152 15.56 11.61 -4.69
C ALA A 152 16.37 11.70 -3.38
N GLY A 153 15.74 11.46 -2.23
CA GLY A 153 16.37 11.37 -0.92
C GLY A 153 17.16 10.08 -0.68
N ASN A 154 17.05 9.08 -1.56
CA ASN A 154 17.91 7.90 -1.49
C ASN A 154 19.38 8.34 -1.60
N ARG A 155 20.21 7.86 -0.68
CA ARG A 155 21.63 8.23 -0.62
C ARG A 155 22.46 7.06 -0.13
N SER A 156 23.56 6.80 -0.79
CA SER A 156 24.56 5.90 -0.23
C SER A 156 25.23 6.55 1.00
N SER A 157 25.45 5.75 2.01
CA SER A 157 26.15 6.16 3.22
C SER A 157 27.25 5.14 3.53
N ARG A 158 28.43 5.60 3.89
CA ARG A 158 29.52 4.70 4.34
C ARG A 158 29.16 3.96 5.64
N ARG A 159 28.13 4.39 6.35
CA ARG A 159 27.64 3.78 7.61
C ARG A 159 26.45 2.85 7.40
N ALA A 160 25.90 2.83 6.19
CA ALA A 160 24.77 1.96 5.88
C ALA A 160 25.17 0.49 5.90
N LYS A 161 24.35 -0.34 6.52
CA LYS A 161 24.60 -1.77 6.70
C LYS A 161 23.91 -2.62 5.64
N ASN A 162 22.89 -2.08 4.99
CA ASN A 162 22.09 -2.80 4.00
C ASN A 162 21.47 -1.83 2.98
N VAL A 163 20.78 -2.40 1.99
CA VAL A 163 20.12 -1.64 0.91
C VAL A 163 18.96 -0.80 1.43
N GLN A 164 18.29 -1.19 2.49
CA GLN A 164 17.19 -0.45 3.09
C GLN A 164 17.66 0.93 3.60
N GLU A 165 18.83 0.99 4.19
CA GLU A 165 19.39 2.24 4.72
C GLU A 165 19.86 3.21 3.63
N THR A 166 20.08 2.73 2.40
CA THR A 166 20.60 3.55 1.29
C THR A 166 19.55 3.85 0.24
N HIS A 167 18.78 2.85 -0.16
CA HIS A 167 17.83 2.90 -1.27
C HIS A 167 16.40 2.54 -0.84
N GLY A 168 16.14 2.45 0.46
CA GLY A 168 14.84 2.03 1.00
C GLY A 168 13.69 3.00 0.73
N MET A 169 13.93 4.20 0.23
CA MET A 169 12.88 5.07 -0.30
C MET A 169 12.60 4.76 -1.77
N THR A 170 12.46 3.48 -2.07
CA THR A 170 12.01 2.91 -3.35
C THR A 170 10.97 1.85 -3.06
N SER A 171 9.87 1.87 -3.77
CA SER A 171 8.82 0.85 -3.68
C SER A 171 8.08 0.73 -4.99
N CYS A 172 7.50 -0.43 -5.25
CA CYS A 172 6.70 -0.68 -6.44
C CYS A 172 5.30 -1.13 -6.02
N ALA A 173 4.27 -0.57 -6.61
CA ALA A 173 2.88 -0.92 -6.32
C ALA A 173 2.05 -0.93 -7.60
N GLU A 174 0.93 -1.65 -7.58
CA GLU A 174 -0.14 -1.47 -8.55
C GLU A 174 -0.99 -0.28 -8.11
N TRP A 175 -1.06 0.73 -8.95
CA TRP A 175 -1.86 1.94 -8.74
C TRP A 175 -3.09 1.92 -9.61
N THR A 176 -4.25 2.21 -9.02
CA THR A 176 -5.52 2.30 -9.73
C THR A 176 -6.07 3.72 -9.63
N GLY A 177 -6.50 4.26 -10.77
CA GLY A 177 -7.04 5.62 -10.81
C GLY A 177 -7.47 6.04 -12.20
N VAL A 178 -7.58 7.33 -12.41
CA VAL A 178 -7.97 7.96 -13.67
C VAL A 178 -6.76 8.58 -14.34
N LEU A 179 -6.64 8.43 -15.65
CA LEU A 179 -5.58 9.13 -16.39
C LEU A 179 -5.77 10.64 -16.28
N LEU A 180 -4.71 11.35 -15.92
CA LEU A 180 -4.73 12.83 -15.84
C LEU A 180 -5.14 13.46 -17.17
N SER A 181 -4.78 12.83 -18.29
CA SER A 181 -5.20 13.28 -19.63
C SER A 181 -6.73 13.30 -19.80
N THR A 182 -7.45 12.38 -19.16
CA THR A 182 -8.93 12.40 -19.16
C THR A 182 -9.46 13.63 -18.44
N LEU A 183 -8.95 13.93 -17.25
CA LEU A 183 -9.37 15.08 -16.47
C LEU A 183 -9.03 16.40 -17.16
N LEU A 184 -7.84 16.50 -17.77
CA LEU A 184 -7.41 17.69 -18.53
C LEU A 184 -8.28 17.91 -19.77
N LYS A 185 -8.71 16.86 -20.46
CA LYS A 185 -9.66 16.96 -21.58
C LYS A 185 -11.03 17.44 -21.11
N GLU A 186 -11.52 16.95 -19.99
CA GLU A 186 -12.79 17.41 -19.39
C GLU A 186 -12.73 18.92 -19.03
N CYS A 187 -11.60 19.40 -18.54
CA CYS A 187 -11.39 20.80 -18.25
C CYS A 187 -11.23 21.68 -19.51
N GLY A 188 -10.94 21.08 -20.67
CA GLY A 188 -10.59 21.82 -21.89
C GLY A 188 -9.21 22.47 -21.80
N LEU A 189 -8.16 21.63 -21.79
CA LEU A 189 -6.78 22.10 -21.72
C LEU A 189 -6.44 23.01 -22.92
N LYS A 190 -5.97 24.21 -22.65
CA LYS A 190 -5.57 25.17 -23.69
C LYS A 190 -4.27 24.78 -24.36
N GLY A 191 -4.16 24.94 -25.66
CA GLY A 191 -2.96 24.62 -26.43
C GLY A 191 -1.70 25.39 -26.02
N THR A 192 -1.85 26.47 -25.27
CA THR A 192 -0.73 27.29 -24.73
C THR A 192 -0.18 26.71 -23.42
N ALA A 193 -0.85 25.74 -22.82
CA ALA A 193 -0.37 25.10 -21.60
C ALA A 193 0.79 24.14 -21.93
N THR A 194 1.95 24.40 -21.37
CA THR A 194 3.17 23.61 -21.58
C THR A 194 3.59 22.85 -20.32
N TRP A 195 3.23 23.36 -19.15
CA TRP A 195 3.53 22.76 -17.84
C TRP A 195 2.30 22.78 -16.95
N PHE A 196 2.26 21.86 -15.97
CA PHE A 196 1.33 21.91 -14.86
C PHE A 196 2.07 21.80 -13.54
N VAL A 197 1.44 22.28 -12.48
CA VAL A 197 1.90 22.12 -11.10
C VAL A 197 0.89 21.26 -10.37
N ALA A 198 1.35 20.18 -9.79
CA ALA A 198 0.58 19.38 -8.82
C ALA A 198 0.96 19.88 -7.42
N GLU A 199 -0.04 20.31 -6.65
CA GLU A 199 0.11 20.77 -5.27
C GLU A 199 -0.66 19.83 -4.34
N GLY A 200 -0.03 19.40 -3.27
CA GLY A 200 -0.66 18.58 -2.24
C GLY A 200 -1.56 19.40 -1.33
N ALA A 201 -2.53 18.72 -0.70
CA ALA A 201 -3.43 19.32 0.28
C ALA A 201 -2.84 19.35 1.70
N GLU A 202 -1.65 18.77 1.90
CA GLU A 202 -0.97 18.80 3.19
C GLU A 202 -0.55 20.21 3.59
N GLU A 203 -0.28 20.43 4.88
CA GLU A 203 0.00 21.73 5.47
C GLU A 203 1.15 22.50 4.77
N VAL A 204 2.20 21.80 4.36
CA VAL A 204 3.34 22.40 3.66
C VAL A 204 3.14 22.53 2.16
N LYS A 205 2.02 22.09 1.62
CA LYS A 205 1.65 22.19 0.21
C LYS A 205 2.79 21.84 -0.74
N GLY A 206 3.30 20.61 -0.58
CA GLY A 206 4.34 20.10 -1.45
C GLY A 206 3.91 20.19 -2.90
N ALA A 207 4.72 20.85 -3.74
CA ALA A 207 4.39 21.08 -5.14
C ALA A 207 5.45 20.51 -6.06
N SER A 208 5.00 19.94 -7.18
CA SER A 208 5.87 19.46 -8.26
C SER A 208 5.36 19.94 -9.60
N SER A 209 6.26 20.41 -10.46
CA SER A 209 5.92 20.82 -11.81
C SER A 209 6.37 19.77 -12.83
N MET A 210 5.52 19.53 -13.82
CA MET A 210 5.78 18.57 -14.89
C MET A 210 5.32 19.09 -16.25
N PRO A 211 5.97 18.67 -17.35
CA PRO A 211 5.50 19.01 -18.69
C PRO A 211 4.11 18.43 -18.97
N ILE A 212 3.26 19.20 -19.65
CA ILE A 212 1.93 18.71 -20.07
C ILE A 212 2.04 17.48 -20.97
N ALA A 213 3.05 17.36 -21.80
CA ALA A 213 3.28 16.18 -22.62
C ALA A 213 3.30 14.91 -21.76
N LYS A 214 3.99 14.96 -20.60
CA LYS A 214 4.04 13.84 -19.66
C LYS A 214 2.66 13.53 -19.03
N ALA A 215 1.89 14.58 -18.72
CA ALA A 215 0.54 14.40 -18.18
C ALA A 215 -0.40 13.74 -19.18
N MET A 216 -0.18 13.92 -20.47
CA MET A 216 -1.03 13.38 -21.54
C MET A 216 -0.70 11.94 -21.93
N GLU A 217 0.45 11.40 -21.50
CA GLU A 217 0.85 10.01 -21.75
C GLU A 217 0.13 9.04 -20.79
N ASP A 218 0.71 8.77 -19.66
CA ASP A 218 0.22 7.78 -18.69
C ASP A 218 0.21 8.26 -17.23
N CYS A 219 0.23 9.56 -17.02
CA CYS A 219 0.13 10.15 -15.70
C CYS A 219 -1.22 9.81 -15.06
N LEU A 220 -1.20 9.30 -13.83
CA LEU A 220 -2.35 8.74 -13.15
C LEU A 220 -2.71 9.57 -11.91
N VAL A 221 -3.98 9.90 -11.75
CA VAL A 221 -4.56 10.35 -10.48
C VAL A 221 -5.10 9.13 -9.77
N ALA A 222 -4.30 8.58 -8.86
CA ALA A 222 -4.58 7.31 -8.20
C ALA A 222 -5.43 7.50 -6.95
N TYR A 223 -6.40 6.62 -6.75
CA TYR A 223 -7.21 6.48 -5.54
C TYR A 223 -7.17 5.05 -4.96
N GLY A 224 -6.47 4.15 -5.61
CA GLY A 224 -6.27 2.76 -5.19
C GLY A 224 -4.81 2.32 -5.30
N MET A 225 -4.40 1.42 -4.43
CA MET A 225 -3.05 0.90 -4.33
C MET A 225 -3.07 -0.57 -3.89
N ASN A 226 -2.53 -1.47 -4.71
CA ASN A 226 -2.47 -2.91 -4.42
C ASN A 226 -3.84 -3.52 -4.03
N GLY A 227 -4.93 -3.13 -4.71
CA GLY A 227 -6.27 -3.65 -4.46
C GLY A 227 -6.98 -3.06 -3.22
N GLU A 228 -6.40 -2.07 -2.56
CA GLU A 228 -7.02 -1.33 -1.45
C GLU A 228 -7.03 0.18 -1.72
N ALA A 229 -7.67 0.97 -0.86
CA ALA A 229 -7.55 2.42 -0.92
C ALA A 229 -6.09 2.85 -0.69
N VAL A 230 -5.67 3.95 -1.30
CA VAL A 230 -4.37 4.55 -1.00
C VAL A 230 -4.29 4.84 0.50
N ARG A 231 -3.16 4.56 1.12
CA ARG A 231 -3.00 4.83 2.56
C ARG A 231 -2.71 6.30 2.82
N PRO A 232 -3.05 6.85 4.00
CA PRO A 232 -2.73 8.25 4.35
C PRO A 232 -1.26 8.60 4.10
N GLN A 233 -0.37 7.66 4.37
CA GLN A 233 1.08 7.79 4.17
C GLN A 233 1.50 7.91 2.70
N GLN A 234 0.65 7.57 1.76
CA GLN A 234 0.85 7.66 0.32
C GLN A 234 -0.14 8.63 -0.35
N GLY A 235 -0.85 9.43 0.43
CA GLY A 235 -1.68 10.51 -0.06
C GLY A 235 -3.19 10.21 -0.16
N PHE A 236 -3.72 9.32 0.71
CA PHE A 236 -5.18 9.13 0.83
C PHE A 236 -5.90 10.48 1.03
N PRO A 237 -7.04 10.67 0.42
CA PRO A 237 -7.84 9.76 -0.38
C PRO A 237 -7.45 9.66 -1.84
#